data_f15b5e90946425d7371ec0f1c8269c09
#
_entry.id   f15b5e90946425d7371ec0f1c8269c09
#
_cell.length_a   1.000
_cell.length_b   1.000
_cell.length_c   1.000
_cell.angle_alpha   90.00
_cell.angle_beta   90.00
_cell.angle_gamma   90.00
#
_symmetry.space_group_name_H-M   'P 1'
#
loop_
_entity.id
_entity.type
_entity.pdbx_description
1 polymer ?
#
loop_
_entity_poly.entity_id
_entity_poly.type
_entity_poly.pdbx_seq_one_letter_code
_entity_poly.pdbx_strand_id
1 'polypeptide(L)'
;GLGDVYKRQFLGYPNQPEITYGFGFSTGYKGFDLSMFFQGNARVSFFIDPRNTSPFVNYDAGGKTGVQQCLDVIAKDHWSEDNRNIYAFWPRLSPTLVENNMQTSTWWMHDGSFIRLKTVELGYTFSQKALKKIGVQSLRLYLTGSNLLTFSKFKLWDAEMGNNGLGYPIQRVYNLGININF
;
A
#
# COMPACT_ATOMS: atom_id res chain seq x y z
N GLY A 1 31.99 26.26 1.92
CA GLY A 1 31.90 25.86 3.16
C GLY A 1 31.83 24.41 3.60
N LEU A 2 32.82 23.98 4.36
CA LEU A 2 32.86 22.68 5.01
C LEU A 2 31.79 22.55 6.14
N GLY A 3 31.09 23.64 6.50
CA GLY A 3 30.06 23.63 7.55
C GLY A 3 28.77 22.87 7.22
N ASP A 4 28.47 22.61 5.96
CA ASP A 4 27.24 21.96 5.57
C ASP A 4 27.30 20.42 5.63
N VAL A 5 28.48 19.84 5.55
CA VAL A 5 28.65 18.37 5.57
C VAL A 5 28.26 17.79 6.92
N TYR A 6 28.47 18.51 8.01
CA TYR A 6 28.14 18.08 9.38
C TYR A 6 26.67 18.27 9.75
N LYS A 7 25.87 18.94 8.90
CA LYS A 7 24.43 19.15 9.12
C LYS A 7 23.56 18.07 8.50
N ARG A 8 24.14 17.18 7.70
CA ARG A 8 23.41 16.06 7.12
C ARG A 8 23.23 14.94 8.13
N GLN A 9 22.00 14.54 8.35
CA GLN A 9 21.62 13.45 9.24
C GLN A 9 20.86 12.37 8.47
N PHE A 10 21.05 11.13 8.89
CA PHE A 10 20.18 10.05 8.43
C PHE A 10 18.78 10.23 9.02
N LEU A 11 17.77 10.25 8.15
CA LEU A 11 16.38 10.37 8.54
C LEU A 11 15.68 9.02 8.36
N GLY A 12 15.18 8.47 9.48
CA GLY A 12 14.43 7.23 9.47
C GLY A 12 15.22 5.99 9.03
N TYR A 13 14.51 5.04 8.45
CA TYR A 13 15.06 3.82 7.86
C TYR A 13 15.31 4.00 6.36
N PRO A 14 16.07 3.09 5.71
CA PRO A 14 16.24 3.11 4.25
C PRO A 14 14.90 2.98 3.50
N ASN A 15 14.88 3.42 2.24
CA ASN A 15 13.73 3.21 1.35
C ASN A 15 13.53 1.73 0.99
N GLN A 16 14.62 0.96 1.02
CA GLN A 16 14.56 -0.50 0.90
C GLN A 16 14.34 -1.09 2.30
N PRO A 17 13.36 -1.99 2.48
CA PRO A 17 13.12 -2.60 3.77
C PRO A 17 14.35 -3.35 4.28
N GLU A 18 14.75 -3.11 5.53
CA GLU A 18 15.80 -3.90 6.16
C GLU A 18 15.30 -5.29 6.55
N ILE A 19 14.00 -5.43 6.77
CA ILE A 19 13.36 -6.69 7.15
C ILE A 19 12.19 -6.95 6.21
N THR A 20 12.25 -8.07 5.49
CA THR A 20 11.11 -8.64 4.76
C THR A 20 10.76 -9.98 5.38
N TYR A 21 9.49 -10.22 5.66
CA TYR A 21 9.03 -11.46 6.30
C TYR A 21 7.77 -11.99 5.64
N GLY A 22 7.58 -13.31 5.77
CA GLY A 22 6.38 -13.98 5.32
C GLY A 22 6.12 -15.21 6.16
N PHE A 23 4.85 -15.50 6.39
CA PHE A 23 4.40 -16.71 7.07
C PHE A 23 3.03 -17.11 6.57
N GLY A 24 2.73 -18.39 6.67
CA GLY A 24 1.45 -18.91 6.24
C GLY A 24 1.06 -20.15 7.03
N PHE A 25 -0.18 -20.50 6.89
CA PHE A 25 -0.70 -21.76 7.41
C PHE A 25 -1.72 -22.33 6.44
N SER A 26 -1.87 -23.67 6.50
CA SER A 26 -2.93 -24.37 5.81
C SER A 26 -3.56 -25.41 6.76
N THR A 27 -4.83 -25.62 6.58
CA THR A 27 -5.59 -26.60 7.37
C THR A 27 -6.69 -27.22 6.51
N GLY A 28 -7.09 -28.43 6.86
CA GLY A 28 -8.17 -29.14 6.16
C GLY A 28 -9.08 -29.88 7.15
N TYR A 29 -10.37 -29.84 6.87
CA TYR A 29 -11.36 -30.55 7.67
C TYR A 29 -12.59 -30.95 6.83
N LYS A 30 -12.88 -32.25 6.80
CA LYS A 30 -14.08 -32.83 6.16
C LYS A 30 -14.30 -32.37 4.70
N GLY A 31 -13.24 -32.30 3.91
CA GLY A 31 -13.28 -31.87 2.51
C GLY A 31 -13.07 -30.38 2.30
N PHE A 32 -13.16 -29.55 3.34
CA PHE A 32 -12.75 -28.17 3.29
C PHE A 32 -11.23 -28.06 3.47
N ASP A 33 -10.62 -27.18 2.72
CA ASP A 33 -9.24 -26.76 2.87
C ASP A 33 -9.15 -25.24 2.88
N LEU A 34 -8.31 -24.71 3.75
CA LEU A 34 -8.04 -23.27 3.88
C LEU A 34 -6.54 -23.07 3.93
N SER A 35 -6.03 -22.20 3.08
CA SER A 35 -4.65 -21.73 3.17
C SER A 35 -4.61 -20.20 3.21
N MET A 36 -3.68 -19.64 3.97
CA MET A 36 -3.44 -18.21 4.09
C MET A 36 -1.94 -17.96 4.08
N PHE A 37 -1.54 -16.90 3.38
CA PHE A 37 -0.16 -16.43 3.38
C PHE A 37 -0.11 -14.93 3.64
N PHE A 38 0.72 -14.55 4.60
CA PHE A 38 0.99 -13.19 4.99
C PHE A 38 2.40 -12.79 4.55
N GLN A 39 2.53 -11.57 4.09
CA GLN A 39 3.80 -10.95 3.74
C GLN A 39 3.85 -9.56 4.34
N GLY A 40 5.03 -9.12 4.77
CA GLY A 40 5.22 -7.78 5.28
C GLY A 40 6.66 -7.32 5.23
N ASN A 41 6.81 -6.03 5.44
CA ASN A 41 8.07 -5.34 5.54
C ASN A 41 8.12 -4.57 6.85
N ALA A 42 9.33 -4.42 7.38
CA ALA A 42 9.60 -3.59 8.55
C ALA A 42 10.92 -2.83 8.40
N ARG A 43 11.07 -1.79 9.20
CA ARG A 43 12.25 -0.90 9.15
C ARG A 43 12.47 -0.34 7.75
N VAL A 44 11.44 0.33 7.25
CA VAL A 44 11.42 1.02 5.96
C VAL A 44 10.78 2.38 6.14
N SER A 45 11.38 3.41 5.57
CA SER A 45 10.82 4.75 5.51
C SER A 45 10.78 5.23 4.07
N PHE A 46 9.82 6.06 3.76
CA PHE A 46 9.75 6.76 2.48
C PHE A 46 9.33 8.21 2.70
N PHE A 47 9.55 9.02 1.67
CA PHE A 47 9.19 10.43 1.69
C PHE A 47 8.09 10.69 0.68
N ILE A 48 7.06 11.42 1.07
CA ILE A 48 6.07 11.96 0.13
C ILE A 48 6.79 13.00 -0.73
N ASP A 49 6.56 12.98 -2.04
CA ASP A 49 7.03 14.02 -2.94
C ASP A 49 6.07 15.23 -2.91
N PRO A 50 6.43 16.32 -2.22
CA PRO A 50 5.54 17.47 -2.09
C PRO A 50 5.37 18.23 -3.41
N ARG A 51 6.31 18.16 -4.35
CA ARG A 51 6.20 18.88 -5.64
C ARG A 51 5.08 18.30 -6.49
N ASN A 52 5.00 16.97 -6.58
CA ASN A 52 3.99 16.28 -7.36
C ASN A 52 2.61 16.26 -6.69
N THR A 53 2.52 16.58 -5.40
CA THR A 53 1.25 16.56 -4.64
C THR A 53 0.77 17.94 -4.20
N SER A 54 1.57 19.01 -4.44
CA SER A 54 1.21 20.39 -4.05
C SER A 54 -0.08 20.86 -4.73
N PRO A 55 -1.07 21.30 -3.97
CA PRO A 55 -2.30 21.85 -4.54
C PRO A 55 -2.05 23.21 -5.18
N PHE A 56 -2.91 23.58 -6.14
CA PHE A 56 -2.99 24.89 -6.81
C PHE A 56 -1.76 25.30 -7.63
N VAL A 57 -0.80 24.43 -7.78
CA VAL A 57 0.42 24.72 -8.55
C VAL A 57 0.20 24.36 -10.02
N ASN A 58 0.73 25.18 -10.90
CA ASN A 58 0.73 24.89 -12.32
C ASN A 58 1.62 23.69 -12.62
N TYR A 59 1.14 22.82 -13.48
CA TYR A 59 1.92 21.70 -14.01
C TYR A 59 1.96 21.74 -15.53
N ASP A 60 3.03 21.23 -16.09
CA ASP A 60 3.18 20.94 -17.52
C ASP A 60 3.72 19.51 -17.64
N ALA A 61 2.91 18.62 -18.18
CA ALA A 61 3.27 17.23 -18.37
C ALA A 61 2.67 16.69 -19.66
N GLY A 62 3.55 16.23 -20.56
CA GLY A 62 3.15 15.59 -21.82
C GLY A 62 2.30 16.47 -22.73
N GLY A 63 2.58 17.77 -22.78
CA GLY A 63 1.85 18.76 -23.58
C GLY A 63 0.49 19.17 -23.01
N LYS A 64 0.20 18.79 -21.76
CA LYS A 64 -0.98 19.25 -21.01
C LYS A 64 -0.54 20.16 -19.88
N THR A 65 -1.09 21.37 -19.87
CA THR A 65 -0.90 22.34 -18.82
C THR A 65 -2.17 22.43 -17.98
N GLY A 66 -2.04 22.71 -16.71
CA GLY A 66 -3.17 22.83 -15.82
C GLY A 66 -2.75 23.27 -14.42
N VAL A 67 -3.73 23.33 -13.53
CA VAL A 67 -3.53 23.61 -12.12
C VAL A 67 -3.85 22.33 -11.33
N GLN A 68 -2.94 21.92 -10.45
CA GLN A 68 -3.16 20.77 -9.58
C GLN A 68 -4.32 21.07 -8.62
N GLN A 69 -5.20 20.09 -8.49
CA GLN A 69 -6.32 20.18 -7.55
C GLN A 69 -5.85 19.83 -6.13
N CYS A 70 -6.62 20.28 -5.15
CA CYS A 70 -6.37 19.96 -3.76
C CYS A 70 -6.94 18.59 -3.42
N LEU A 71 -6.11 17.69 -2.92
CA LEU A 71 -6.56 16.41 -2.38
C LEU A 71 -7.38 16.62 -1.11
N ASP A 72 -8.42 15.82 -0.91
CA ASP A 72 -9.30 15.89 0.26
C ASP A 72 -8.54 15.80 1.59
N VAL A 73 -7.52 14.95 1.67
CA VAL A 73 -6.66 14.83 2.85
C VAL A 73 -5.90 16.11 3.14
N ILE A 74 -5.42 16.81 2.11
CA ILE A 74 -4.72 18.09 2.25
C ILE A 74 -5.70 19.19 2.69
N ALA A 75 -6.89 19.22 2.09
CA ALA A 75 -7.92 20.19 2.44
C ALA A 75 -8.38 20.07 3.89
N LYS A 76 -8.47 18.86 4.41
CA LYS A 76 -8.93 18.57 5.78
C LYS A 76 -7.84 18.70 6.85
N ASP A 77 -6.60 18.41 6.50
CA ASP A 77 -5.49 18.34 7.46
C ASP A 77 -4.26 19.12 6.94
N HIS A 78 -4.34 20.44 7.02
CA HIS A 78 -3.24 21.34 6.73
C HIS A 78 -3.05 22.34 7.86
N TRP A 79 -1.84 22.87 7.96
CA TRP A 79 -1.56 23.97 8.90
C TRP A 79 -2.22 25.27 8.42
N SER A 80 -2.87 25.96 9.32
CA SER A 80 -3.43 27.32 9.09
C SER A 80 -3.25 28.20 10.31
N GLU A 81 -3.52 29.49 10.18
CA GLU A 81 -3.47 30.39 11.31
C GLU A 81 -4.54 30.10 12.37
N ASP A 82 -5.68 29.56 11.93
CA ASP A 82 -6.78 29.12 12.80
C ASP A 82 -6.52 27.75 13.39
N ASN A 83 -5.76 26.89 12.68
CA ASN A 83 -5.36 25.57 13.13
C ASN A 83 -3.84 25.41 13.06
N ARG A 84 -3.14 25.85 14.08
CA ARG A 84 -1.67 25.83 14.17
C ARG A 84 -1.12 24.45 14.53
N ASN A 85 -1.68 23.40 13.92
CA ASN A 85 -1.23 22.03 14.13
C ASN A 85 0.11 21.79 13.41
N ILE A 86 1.20 21.71 14.16
CA ILE A 86 2.54 21.40 13.63
C ILE A 86 2.69 19.95 13.16
N TYR A 87 1.72 19.09 13.45
CA TYR A 87 1.65 17.69 13.01
C TYR A 87 0.63 17.48 11.88
N ALA A 88 0.09 18.59 11.31
CA ALA A 88 -0.80 18.51 10.18
C ALA A 88 -0.13 17.77 9.01
N PHE A 89 -0.93 17.05 8.22
CA PHE A 89 -0.43 16.32 7.05
C PHE A 89 0.24 17.25 6.04
N TRP A 90 -0.32 18.44 5.82
CA TRP A 90 0.21 19.41 4.86
C TRP A 90 0.60 20.74 5.55
N PRO A 91 1.68 21.40 5.09
CA PRO A 91 2.00 22.73 5.56
C PRO A 91 0.95 23.76 5.08
N ARG A 92 1.18 25.03 5.34
CA ARG A 92 0.29 26.11 4.90
C ARG A 92 0.05 26.03 3.39
N LEU A 93 -1.21 26.10 2.99
CA LEU A 93 -1.60 26.13 1.58
C LEU A 93 -1.04 27.37 0.89
N SER A 94 -0.57 27.20 -0.34
CA SER A 94 -0.02 28.26 -1.17
C SER A 94 -0.36 28.03 -2.64
N PRO A 95 -0.69 29.07 -3.40
CA PRO A 95 -0.91 28.97 -4.85
C PRO A 95 0.41 28.80 -5.63
N THR A 96 1.54 28.95 -4.96
CA THR A 96 2.88 28.78 -5.55
C THR A 96 3.70 27.82 -4.72
N LEU A 97 4.69 27.19 -5.36
CA LEU A 97 5.65 26.34 -4.62
C LEU A 97 6.45 27.19 -3.63
N VAL A 98 6.42 26.78 -2.37
CA VAL A 98 7.28 27.32 -1.33
C VAL A 98 8.50 26.40 -1.23
N GLU A 99 9.63 26.79 -1.82
CA GLU A 99 10.82 25.94 -1.96
C GLU A 99 11.31 25.33 -0.64
N ASN A 100 11.20 26.05 0.46
CA ASN A 100 11.57 25.52 1.77
C ASN A 100 10.70 24.35 2.18
N ASN A 101 9.40 24.37 1.87
CA ASN A 101 8.46 23.29 2.17
C ASN A 101 8.63 22.07 1.26
N MET A 102 9.35 22.24 0.12
CA MET A 102 9.62 21.14 -0.82
C MET A 102 10.89 20.36 -0.51
N GLN A 103 11.64 20.79 0.51
CA GLN A 103 12.87 20.09 0.91
C GLN A 103 12.56 18.78 1.63
N THR A 104 13.37 17.76 1.38
CA THR A 104 13.31 16.49 2.12
C THR A 104 13.51 16.74 3.60
N SER A 105 12.52 16.37 4.39
CA SER A 105 12.50 16.62 5.83
C SER A 105 11.69 15.55 6.57
N THR A 106 11.76 15.56 7.89
CA THR A 106 10.93 14.69 8.73
C THR A 106 9.43 14.92 8.56
N TRP A 107 9.01 16.08 8.05
CA TRP A 107 7.61 16.35 7.72
C TRP A 107 7.06 15.37 6.68
N TRP A 108 7.85 15.06 5.67
CA TRP A 108 7.46 14.20 4.55
C TRP A 108 7.78 12.72 4.77
N MET A 109 8.48 12.41 5.85
CA MET A 109 8.88 11.04 6.16
C MET A 109 7.75 10.25 6.79
N HIS A 110 7.49 9.06 6.23
CA HIS A 110 6.48 8.14 6.71
C HIS A 110 7.05 6.74 6.93
N ASP A 111 6.45 6.02 7.88
CA ASP A 111 6.74 4.62 8.14
C ASP A 111 6.08 3.78 7.03
N GLY A 112 6.90 3.08 6.24
CA GLY A 112 6.48 2.20 5.16
C GLY A 112 6.24 0.76 5.61
N SER A 113 6.31 0.46 6.90
CA SER A 113 6.08 -0.89 7.41
C SER A 113 4.63 -1.32 7.25
N PHE A 114 4.44 -2.57 6.83
CA PHE A 114 3.11 -3.15 6.69
C PHE A 114 3.13 -4.67 6.88
N ILE A 115 1.97 -5.24 7.11
CA ILE A 115 1.66 -6.67 6.96
C ILE A 115 0.41 -6.80 6.10
N ARG A 116 0.46 -7.73 5.14
CA ARG A 116 -0.60 -7.97 4.17
C ARG A 116 -0.99 -9.43 4.15
N LEU A 117 -2.31 -9.68 4.13
CA LEU A 117 -2.85 -10.96 3.73
C LEU A 117 -2.72 -11.09 2.20
N LYS A 118 -1.60 -11.71 1.78
CA LYS A 118 -1.17 -11.75 0.38
C LYS A 118 -2.01 -12.70 -0.45
N THR A 119 -2.26 -13.90 0.08
CA THR A 119 -3.12 -14.88 -0.55
C THR A 119 -3.97 -15.61 0.47
N VAL A 120 -5.21 -15.90 0.07
CA VAL A 120 -6.13 -16.80 0.76
C VAL A 120 -6.70 -17.75 -0.27
N GLU A 121 -6.78 -19.01 0.05
CA GLU A 121 -7.51 -20.00 -0.72
C GLU A 121 -8.41 -20.80 0.20
N LEU A 122 -9.68 -20.88 -0.17
CA LEU A 122 -10.69 -21.72 0.45
C LEU A 122 -11.18 -22.71 -0.58
N GLY A 123 -10.98 -23.98 -0.34
CA GLY A 123 -11.38 -25.07 -1.20
C GLY A 123 -12.40 -26.01 -0.55
N TYR A 124 -13.15 -26.70 -1.37
CA TYR A 124 -13.98 -27.82 -0.96
C TYR A 124 -13.86 -28.97 -1.96
N THR A 125 -13.41 -30.11 -1.48
CA THR A 125 -13.30 -31.34 -2.25
C THR A 125 -14.49 -32.24 -1.95
N PHE A 126 -15.27 -32.57 -2.97
CA PHE A 126 -16.42 -33.45 -2.84
C PHE A 126 -16.02 -34.89 -2.58
N SER A 127 -16.83 -35.60 -1.79
CA SER A 127 -16.57 -37.00 -1.48
C SER A 127 -16.74 -37.89 -2.72
N GLN A 128 -15.85 -38.89 -2.88
CA GLN A 128 -15.94 -39.84 -3.98
C GLN A 128 -17.29 -40.58 -4.07
N LYS A 129 -17.96 -40.80 -2.89
CA LYS A 129 -19.27 -41.44 -2.85
C LYS A 129 -20.33 -40.67 -3.61
N ALA A 130 -20.26 -39.31 -3.57
CA ALA A 130 -21.19 -38.47 -4.30
C ALA A 130 -20.87 -38.46 -5.81
N LEU A 131 -19.61 -38.56 -6.18
CA LEU A 131 -19.11 -38.39 -7.56
C LEU A 131 -19.21 -39.67 -8.39
N LYS A 132 -19.18 -40.87 -7.77
CA LYS A 132 -19.25 -42.18 -8.46
C LYS A 132 -20.45 -42.31 -9.41
N LYS A 133 -21.57 -41.68 -9.08
CA LYS A 133 -22.79 -41.74 -9.91
C LYS A 133 -22.68 -41.00 -11.24
N ILE A 134 -21.76 -40.04 -11.34
CA ILE A 134 -21.58 -39.20 -12.53
C ILE A 134 -20.25 -39.43 -13.26
N GLY A 135 -19.49 -40.49 -12.88
CA GLY A 135 -18.25 -40.87 -13.55
C GLY A 135 -17.08 -39.95 -13.31
N VAL A 136 -17.16 -39.09 -12.31
CA VAL A 136 -16.08 -38.16 -11.93
C VAL A 136 -15.27 -38.77 -10.78
N GLN A 137 -13.95 -38.77 -10.91
CA GLN A 137 -13.03 -39.25 -9.86
C GLN A 137 -12.85 -38.28 -8.74
N SER A 138 -12.63 -37.01 -9.07
CA SER A 138 -12.53 -35.93 -8.06
C SER A 138 -13.09 -34.62 -8.59
N LEU A 139 -13.71 -33.85 -7.70
CA LEU A 139 -14.21 -32.50 -7.95
C LEU A 139 -13.80 -31.62 -6.76
N ARG A 140 -13.10 -30.53 -7.04
CA ARG A 140 -12.77 -29.50 -6.06
C ARG A 140 -13.22 -28.14 -6.56
N LEU A 141 -14.01 -27.43 -5.77
CA LEU A 141 -14.32 -26.01 -5.94
C LEU A 141 -13.38 -25.20 -5.04
N TYR A 142 -12.87 -24.10 -5.53
CA TYR A 142 -12.04 -23.24 -4.71
C TYR A 142 -12.23 -21.76 -5.04
N LEU A 143 -12.08 -20.92 -4.02
CA LEU A 143 -12.08 -19.47 -4.08
C LEU A 143 -10.69 -19.01 -3.66
N THR A 144 -10.04 -18.18 -4.48
CA THR A 144 -8.79 -17.54 -4.12
C THR A 144 -8.95 -16.03 -4.04
N GLY A 145 -8.23 -15.43 -3.12
CA GLY A 145 -8.15 -13.98 -2.98
C GLY A 145 -6.70 -13.54 -2.85
N SER A 146 -6.35 -12.43 -3.49
CA SER A 146 -5.02 -11.85 -3.39
C SER A 146 -5.08 -10.40 -2.91
N ASN A 147 -4.09 -10.01 -2.08
CA ASN A 147 -3.94 -8.66 -1.53
C ASN A 147 -5.19 -8.16 -0.76
N LEU A 148 -5.83 -9.03 0.01
CA LEU A 148 -7.16 -8.75 0.58
C LEU A 148 -7.15 -7.70 1.69
N LEU A 149 -6.21 -7.80 2.61
CA LEU A 149 -6.11 -6.93 3.78
C LEU A 149 -4.69 -6.43 3.95
N THR A 150 -4.52 -5.15 4.21
CA THR A 150 -3.23 -4.54 4.53
C THR A 150 -3.33 -3.77 5.83
N PHE A 151 -2.44 -4.06 6.76
CA PHE A 151 -2.30 -3.34 8.02
C PHE A 151 -1.01 -2.54 7.97
N SER A 152 -1.13 -1.22 8.00
CA SER A 152 -0.03 -0.26 7.98
C SER A 152 -0.40 0.96 8.81
N LYS A 153 0.58 1.66 9.35
CA LYS A 153 0.38 2.99 9.96
C LYS A 153 0.04 4.04 8.93
N PHE A 154 0.63 3.93 7.75
CA PHE A 154 0.34 4.82 6.64
C PHE A 154 -1.00 4.45 5.98
N LYS A 155 -1.86 5.47 5.72
CA LYS A 155 -3.26 5.25 5.32
C LYS A 155 -3.67 5.93 4.01
N LEU A 156 -2.81 6.74 3.40
CA LEU A 156 -3.19 7.52 2.21
C LEU A 156 -3.24 6.65 0.95
N TRP A 157 -2.25 5.78 0.80
CA TRP A 157 -2.19 4.76 -0.25
C TRP A 157 -1.53 3.50 0.29
N ASP A 158 -1.34 2.52 -0.56
CA ASP A 158 -0.71 1.26 -0.14
C ASP A 158 0.77 1.49 0.22
N ALA A 159 1.17 1.13 1.44
CA ALA A 159 2.53 1.34 1.93
C ALA A 159 3.62 0.67 1.08
N GLU A 160 3.30 -0.42 0.36
CA GLU A 160 4.23 -1.09 -0.56
C GLU A 160 4.58 -0.21 -1.78
N MET A 161 3.75 0.77 -2.10
CA MET A 161 4.02 1.74 -3.18
C MET A 161 5.07 2.78 -2.78
N GLY A 162 5.37 2.91 -1.49
CA GLY A 162 6.36 3.86 -0.97
C GLY A 162 6.05 5.30 -1.38
N ASN A 163 7.02 5.97 -2.01
CA ASN A 163 6.87 7.36 -2.48
C ASN A 163 6.04 7.50 -3.77
N ASN A 164 5.64 6.39 -4.41
CA ASN A 164 4.89 6.41 -5.67
C ASN A 164 3.37 6.39 -5.46
N GLY A 165 2.85 7.20 -4.56
CA GLY A 165 1.41 7.26 -4.26
C GLY A 165 0.51 7.69 -5.42
N LEU A 166 1.06 8.30 -6.47
CA LEU A 166 0.35 8.65 -7.70
C LEU A 166 0.36 7.53 -8.75
N GLY A 167 1.06 6.42 -8.48
CA GLY A 167 1.12 5.26 -9.35
C GLY A 167 -0.17 4.43 -9.33
N TYR A 168 -0.18 3.38 -10.14
CA TYR A 168 -1.31 2.47 -10.20
C TYR A 168 -1.42 1.66 -8.89
N PRO A 169 -2.59 1.65 -8.21
CA PRO A 169 -2.72 1.00 -6.91
C PRO A 169 -2.66 -0.53 -7.03
N ILE A 170 -2.17 -1.17 -5.96
CA ILE A 170 -2.15 -2.63 -5.84
C ILE A 170 -3.58 -3.15 -5.76
N GLN A 171 -3.90 -4.06 -6.68
CA GLN A 171 -5.27 -4.58 -6.83
C GLN A 171 -5.55 -5.73 -5.88
N ARG A 172 -6.82 -5.82 -5.46
CA ARG A 172 -7.41 -7.01 -4.87
C ARG A 172 -8.00 -7.85 -5.97
N VAL A 173 -7.67 -9.14 -5.97
CA VAL A 173 -8.16 -10.07 -6.98
C VAL A 173 -8.89 -11.21 -6.30
N TYR A 174 -10.03 -11.60 -6.86
CA TYR A 174 -10.82 -12.75 -6.43
C TYR A 174 -11.03 -13.66 -7.62
N ASN A 175 -10.74 -14.95 -7.44
CA ASN A 175 -10.95 -15.95 -8.47
C ASN A 175 -11.77 -17.12 -7.89
N LEU A 176 -12.70 -17.60 -8.69
CA LEU A 176 -13.41 -18.86 -8.45
C LEU A 176 -12.91 -19.90 -9.46
N GLY A 177 -12.53 -21.06 -8.98
CA GLY A 177 -12.03 -22.13 -9.82
C GLY A 177 -12.66 -23.48 -9.51
N ILE A 178 -12.59 -24.37 -10.49
CA ILE A 178 -13.09 -25.74 -10.43
C ILE A 178 -12.00 -26.66 -10.97
N ASN A 179 -11.65 -27.70 -10.21
CA ASN A 179 -10.80 -28.79 -10.66
C ASN A 179 -11.65 -30.06 -10.78
N ILE A 180 -11.66 -30.68 -11.96
CA ILE A 180 -12.40 -31.90 -12.24
C ILE A 180 -11.43 -32.93 -12.83
N ASN A 181 -11.42 -34.15 -12.27
CA ASN A 181 -10.69 -35.31 -12.80
C ASN A 181 -11.70 -36.41 -13.11
N PHE A 182 -11.57 -37.00 -14.30
CA PHE A 182 -12.41 -38.08 -14.80
C PHE A 182 -11.72 -39.42 -14.71
#